data_83d30d70351853901c51c1829795e897
#
_entry.id   83d30d70351853901c51c1829795e897
#
_cell.length_a   1.000
_cell.length_b   1.000
_cell.length_c   1.000
_cell.angle_alpha   90.00
_cell.angle_beta   90.00
_cell.angle_gamma   90.00
#
_symmetry.space_group_name_H-M   'P 1'
#
loop_
_entity.id
_entity.type
_entity.pdbx_description
1 polymer ?
#
loop_
_entity_poly.entity_id
_entity_poly.type
_entity_poly.pdbx_seq_one_letter_code
_entity_poly.pdbx_strand_id
1 'polypeptide(L)'
;MTGPPTAPAAGGPPRPPPKSGRRTGQTVGRHELARHPRFAELSPEVGVLDPEAMSRALVGDPSAFELLALMTTATDERLRAAAIQLSSQIVLDRARAGRPSMRGISRLRPARGALDGDLDIDASIDGVSAARAEARPVGHDDLTTVHWARPRTAFAVVVDRSGSMSGARLAAAATVAAACALRAPREHAVLSFAATVEVIKPLASDTAPAVVAERLLGLRGHGVTRLAGALKAAAEQLATARARRRVVILLSDCRATDDDDTLESARALPELIILAPADDYDQAAQLAGLAGARSSTLANPLDAAATLDDLLETRATA
;
A
#
# COMPACT_ATOMS: atom_id res chain seq x y z
N MET A 1 38.67 61.69 -26.64
CA MET A 1 37.60 61.96 -25.65
C MET A 1 36.93 60.61 -25.34
N THR A 2 37.43 59.99 -24.32
CA THR A 2 36.98 58.66 -23.81
C THR A 2 36.08 58.89 -22.57
N GLY A 3 34.80 58.51 -22.69
CA GLY A 3 33.82 58.57 -21.57
C GLY A 3 34.07 57.39 -20.59
N PRO A 4 33.75 57.59 -19.29
CA PRO A 4 33.98 56.56 -18.27
C PRO A 4 32.99 55.41 -18.32
N PRO A 5 33.36 54.21 -17.83
CA PRO A 5 32.51 53.06 -17.79
C PRO A 5 31.42 53.14 -16.71
N THR A 6 30.21 52.80 -17.06
CA THR A 6 29.04 52.72 -16.17
C THR A 6 29.17 51.53 -15.24
N ALA A 7 29.06 51.73 -13.95
CA ALA A 7 29.05 50.69 -12.91
C ALA A 7 27.76 49.86 -12.96
N PRO A 8 27.79 48.54 -12.64
CA PRO A 8 26.60 47.72 -12.57
C PRO A 8 25.76 48.05 -11.32
N ALA A 9 24.46 48.08 -11.49
CA ALA A 9 23.47 48.35 -10.46
C ALA A 9 23.49 47.25 -9.38
N ALA A 10 23.50 47.66 -8.13
CA ALA A 10 23.41 46.81 -6.96
C ALA A 10 22.14 45.96 -6.96
N GLY A 11 22.30 44.65 -6.90
CA GLY A 11 21.21 43.71 -6.72
C GLY A 11 20.52 43.91 -5.36
N GLY A 12 19.22 44.10 -5.39
CA GLY A 12 18.39 44.15 -4.20
C GLY A 12 18.40 42.79 -3.47
N PRO A 13 17.99 42.78 -2.19
CA PRO A 13 18.00 41.53 -1.37
C PRO A 13 17.10 40.47 -2.00
N PRO A 14 17.48 39.17 -1.85
CA PRO A 14 16.73 38.08 -2.45
C PRO A 14 15.30 38.05 -1.89
N ARG A 15 14.35 37.90 -2.80
CA ARG A 15 12.94 37.78 -2.48
C ARG A 15 12.73 36.53 -1.62
N PRO A 16 12.02 36.60 -0.48
CA PRO A 16 11.73 35.43 0.32
C PRO A 16 10.97 34.40 -0.51
N PRO A 17 11.22 33.09 -0.31
CA PRO A 17 10.53 32.04 -1.05
C PRO A 17 9.02 32.17 -0.81
N PRO A 18 8.20 31.86 -1.82
CA PRO A 18 6.74 31.91 -1.67
C PRO A 18 6.36 30.96 -0.54
N LYS A 19 5.65 31.46 0.46
CA LYS A 19 5.03 30.65 1.51
C LYS A 19 4.24 29.58 0.79
N SER A 20 4.59 28.32 1.01
CA SER A 20 3.85 27.15 0.51
C SER A 20 2.40 27.30 0.97
N GLY A 21 1.56 27.83 0.09
CA GLY A 21 0.12 27.85 0.31
C GLY A 21 -0.32 26.39 0.45
N ARG A 22 -0.70 25.99 1.67
CA ARG A 22 -1.48 24.77 1.89
C ARG A 22 -2.69 24.87 0.99
N ARG A 23 -2.66 24.17 -0.15
CA ARG A 23 -3.86 23.96 -0.96
C ARG A 23 -4.79 23.13 -0.09
N THR A 24 -5.82 23.74 0.42
CA THR A 24 -6.91 23.12 1.16
C THR A 24 -7.59 22.14 0.23
N GLY A 25 -7.24 20.83 0.35
CA GLY A 25 -8.06 19.77 -0.19
C GLY A 25 -9.46 19.89 0.41
N GLN A 26 -10.46 19.47 -0.33
CA GLN A 26 -11.86 19.55 0.06
C GLN A 26 -12.06 18.89 1.43
N THR A 27 -12.33 19.70 2.45
CA THR A 27 -12.58 19.21 3.82
C THR A 27 -14.10 19.16 4.03
N VAL A 28 -14.54 18.12 4.75
CA VAL A 28 -15.96 17.89 5.05
C VAL A 28 -16.30 18.53 6.40
N GLY A 29 -17.30 19.41 6.39
CA GLY A 29 -17.77 20.07 7.61
C GLY A 29 -18.61 19.15 8.49
N ARG A 30 -18.63 19.41 9.82
CA ARG A 30 -19.46 18.65 10.76
C ARG A 30 -20.94 18.57 10.34
N HIS A 31 -21.48 19.64 9.79
CA HIS A 31 -22.87 19.68 9.31
C HIS A 31 -23.11 18.68 8.16
N GLU A 32 -22.12 18.47 7.31
CA GLU A 32 -22.22 17.51 6.21
C GLU A 32 -22.08 16.07 6.73
N LEU A 33 -21.14 15.83 7.64
CA LEU A 33 -21.01 14.55 8.34
C LEU A 33 -22.28 14.19 9.12
N ALA A 34 -22.96 15.18 9.71
CA ALA A 34 -24.21 15.00 10.48
C ALA A 34 -25.41 14.57 9.61
N ARG A 35 -25.31 14.60 8.28
CA ARG A 35 -26.32 14.00 7.40
C ARG A 35 -26.32 12.48 7.43
N HIS A 36 -25.20 11.90 7.85
CA HIS A 36 -25.14 10.45 8.03
C HIS A 36 -25.86 10.05 9.32
N PRO A 37 -26.80 9.12 9.29
CA PRO A 37 -27.70 8.80 10.43
C PRO A 37 -26.94 8.38 11.70
N ARG A 38 -25.76 7.75 11.55
CA ARG A 38 -24.94 7.28 12.68
C ARG A 38 -23.91 8.29 13.18
N PHE A 39 -23.77 9.44 12.53
CA PHE A 39 -22.70 10.38 12.91
C PHE A 39 -22.80 10.85 14.36
N ALA A 40 -24.01 11.12 14.86
CA ALA A 40 -24.24 11.57 16.22
C ALA A 40 -23.87 10.48 17.26
N GLU A 41 -24.07 9.21 16.94
CA GLU A 41 -23.65 8.08 17.77
C GLU A 41 -22.13 7.95 17.83
N LEU A 42 -21.47 8.09 16.67
CA LEU A 42 -20.03 7.88 16.52
C LEU A 42 -19.18 9.08 16.93
N SER A 43 -19.73 10.29 16.83
CA SER A 43 -19.10 11.54 17.22
C SER A 43 -20.09 12.41 18.03
N PRO A 44 -20.34 12.07 19.29
CA PRO A 44 -21.36 12.75 20.10
C PRO A 44 -20.99 14.20 20.38
N GLU A 45 -19.71 14.50 20.51
CA GLU A 45 -19.20 15.84 20.79
C GLU A 45 -18.25 16.34 19.67
N VAL A 46 -17.99 17.64 19.66
CA VAL A 46 -17.03 18.25 18.71
C VAL A 46 -15.62 17.74 19.02
N GLY A 47 -14.94 17.22 18.01
CA GLY A 47 -13.57 16.70 18.15
C GLY A 47 -13.47 15.30 18.77
N VAL A 48 -14.58 14.67 19.14
CA VAL A 48 -14.61 13.35 19.77
C VAL A 48 -15.07 12.30 18.76
N LEU A 49 -14.37 11.17 18.73
CA LEU A 49 -14.76 9.95 18.03
C LEU A 49 -14.81 8.83 19.07
N ASP A 50 -15.96 8.12 19.17
CA ASP A 50 -16.13 6.97 20.06
C ASP A 50 -15.64 5.69 19.35
N PRO A 51 -14.49 5.11 19.75
CA PRO A 51 -13.95 3.93 19.12
C PRO A 51 -14.77 2.66 19.38
N GLU A 52 -15.47 2.58 20.53
CA GLU A 52 -16.29 1.43 20.86
C GLU A 52 -17.59 1.42 20.05
N ALA A 53 -18.24 2.58 19.92
CA ALA A 53 -19.41 2.76 19.07
C ALA A 53 -19.03 2.44 17.60
N MET A 54 -17.87 2.92 17.14
CA MET A 54 -17.38 2.61 15.80
C MET A 54 -17.12 1.12 15.60
N SER A 55 -16.48 0.45 16.53
CA SER A 55 -16.21 -0.99 16.45
C SER A 55 -17.50 -1.81 16.37
N ARG A 56 -18.51 -1.43 17.16
CA ARG A 56 -19.85 -2.06 17.09
C ARG A 56 -20.54 -1.80 15.74
N ALA A 57 -20.46 -0.57 15.24
CA ALA A 57 -21.05 -0.20 13.97
C ALA A 57 -20.45 -0.99 12.79
N LEU A 58 -19.14 -1.20 12.79
CA LEU A 58 -18.41 -1.92 11.73
C LEU A 58 -18.77 -3.41 11.63
N VAL A 59 -19.30 -4.02 12.69
CA VAL A 59 -19.74 -5.42 12.68
C VAL A 59 -21.02 -5.62 11.85
N GLY A 60 -21.89 -4.63 11.84
CA GLY A 60 -23.22 -4.75 11.23
C GLY A 60 -23.49 -3.88 10.00
N ASP A 61 -22.62 -2.93 9.68
CA ASP A 61 -22.91 -1.92 8.67
C ASP A 61 -21.65 -1.43 7.94
N PRO A 62 -21.46 -1.85 6.69
CA PRO A 62 -20.34 -1.37 5.86
C PRO A 62 -20.29 0.16 5.70
N SER A 63 -21.44 0.85 5.78
CA SER A 63 -21.50 2.30 5.65
C SER A 63 -20.82 3.03 6.81
N ALA A 64 -20.66 2.38 7.96
CA ALA A 64 -19.91 2.93 9.09
C ALA A 64 -18.43 3.16 8.74
N PHE A 65 -17.84 2.28 7.91
CA PHE A 65 -16.48 2.46 7.46
C PHE A 65 -16.35 3.62 6.46
N GLU A 66 -17.35 3.80 5.60
CA GLU A 66 -17.40 4.95 4.69
C GLU A 66 -17.49 6.27 5.46
N LEU A 67 -18.30 6.29 6.52
CA LEU A 67 -18.39 7.46 7.39
C LEU A 67 -17.07 7.72 8.12
N LEU A 68 -16.42 6.69 8.67
CA LEU A 68 -15.09 6.81 9.28
C LEU A 68 -14.07 7.36 8.28
N ALA A 69 -14.10 6.86 7.06
CA ALA A 69 -13.24 7.33 5.99
C ALA A 69 -13.53 8.81 5.62
N LEU A 70 -14.79 9.25 5.62
CA LEU A 70 -15.16 10.65 5.45
C LEU A 70 -14.65 11.52 6.61
N MET A 71 -14.69 11.02 7.84
CA MET A 71 -14.16 11.75 9.01
C MET A 71 -12.65 12.00 8.90
N THR A 72 -11.88 11.18 8.17
CA THR A 72 -10.45 11.46 7.91
C THR A 72 -10.23 12.75 7.11
N THR A 73 -11.29 13.27 6.50
CA THR A 73 -11.28 14.54 5.76
C THR A 73 -11.99 15.67 6.51
N ALA A 74 -12.40 15.45 7.76
CA ALA A 74 -13.11 16.45 8.55
C ALA A 74 -12.38 17.79 8.68
N THR A 75 -13.13 18.87 8.73
CA THR A 75 -12.60 20.20 9.03
C THR A 75 -12.08 20.28 10.46
N ASP A 76 -12.76 19.60 11.38
CA ASP A 76 -12.33 19.46 12.77
C ASP A 76 -11.03 18.62 12.83
N GLU A 77 -9.96 19.24 13.29
CA GLU A 77 -8.62 18.64 13.31
C GLU A 77 -8.50 17.48 14.32
N ARG A 78 -9.19 17.58 15.46
CA ARG A 78 -9.19 16.51 16.48
C ARG A 78 -9.95 15.29 16.00
N LEU A 79 -11.15 15.50 15.45
CA LEU A 79 -11.96 14.42 14.87
C LEU A 79 -11.21 13.76 13.72
N ARG A 80 -10.57 14.55 12.85
CA ARG A 80 -9.78 14.05 11.72
C ARG A 80 -8.60 13.18 12.20
N ALA A 81 -7.84 13.64 13.18
CA ALA A 81 -6.71 12.89 13.73
C ALA A 81 -7.16 11.56 14.36
N ALA A 82 -8.23 11.60 15.15
CA ALA A 82 -8.82 10.39 15.76
C ALA A 82 -9.32 9.40 14.68
N ALA A 83 -9.98 9.90 13.63
CA ALA A 83 -10.45 9.08 12.52
C ALA A 83 -9.30 8.43 11.75
N ILE A 84 -8.22 9.16 11.46
CA ILE A 84 -7.04 8.61 10.79
C ILE A 84 -6.40 7.51 11.66
N GLN A 85 -6.23 7.74 12.95
CA GLN A 85 -5.65 6.78 13.87
C GLN A 85 -6.48 5.50 13.94
N LEU A 86 -7.80 5.62 14.14
CA LEU A 86 -8.70 4.47 14.22
C LEU A 86 -8.77 3.72 12.88
N SER A 87 -8.86 4.44 11.76
CA SER A 87 -8.83 3.83 10.42
C SER A 87 -7.54 3.04 10.18
N SER A 88 -6.38 3.55 10.60
CA SER A 88 -5.11 2.85 10.41
C SER A 88 -5.04 1.55 11.23
N GLN A 89 -5.60 1.52 12.44
CA GLN A 89 -5.70 0.31 13.26
C GLN A 89 -6.61 -0.73 12.59
N ILE A 90 -7.80 -0.34 12.14
CA ILE A 90 -8.75 -1.24 11.47
C ILE A 90 -8.13 -1.83 10.19
N VAL A 91 -7.47 -1.01 9.39
CA VAL A 91 -6.78 -1.42 8.16
C VAL A 91 -5.71 -2.47 8.46
N LEU A 92 -4.90 -2.27 9.51
CA LEU A 92 -3.86 -3.22 9.90
C LEU A 92 -4.45 -4.54 10.41
N ASP A 93 -5.53 -4.49 11.17
CA ASP A 93 -6.20 -5.69 11.68
C ASP A 93 -6.85 -6.49 10.54
N ARG A 94 -7.47 -5.81 9.59
CA ARG A 94 -8.01 -6.47 8.39
C ARG A 94 -6.92 -7.07 7.51
N ALA A 95 -5.81 -6.37 7.32
CA ALA A 95 -4.66 -6.90 6.59
C ALA A 95 -4.05 -8.14 7.28
N ARG A 96 -4.11 -8.23 8.61
CA ARG A 96 -3.69 -9.41 9.39
C ARG A 96 -4.67 -10.56 9.26
N ALA A 97 -5.97 -10.28 9.31
CA ALA A 97 -7.02 -11.29 9.18
C ALA A 97 -7.04 -11.93 7.78
N GLY A 98 -6.73 -11.17 6.73
CA GLY A 98 -6.59 -11.63 5.36
C GLY A 98 -5.29 -12.39 5.07
N ARG A 99 -4.55 -12.88 6.08
CA ARG A 99 -3.36 -13.70 5.83
C ARG A 99 -3.76 -14.98 5.10
N PRO A 100 -3.19 -15.24 3.92
CA PRO A 100 -3.49 -16.46 3.20
C PRO A 100 -3.15 -17.66 4.08
N SER A 101 -4.07 -18.59 4.18
CA SER A 101 -3.80 -19.94 4.66
C SER A 101 -2.55 -20.46 3.96
N MET A 102 -1.71 -21.20 4.66
CA MET A 102 -0.42 -21.78 4.20
C MET A 102 -0.57 -22.78 3.03
N ARG A 103 -1.61 -22.67 2.21
CA ARG A 103 -1.93 -23.55 1.07
C ARG A 103 -1.39 -22.96 -0.25
N GLY A 104 -0.10 -22.82 -0.37
CA GLY A 104 0.54 -22.45 -1.64
C GLY A 104 1.71 -23.36 -1.92
N ILE A 105 2.06 -23.59 -3.18
CA ILE A 105 3.23 -24.35 -3.62
C ILE A 105 4.49 -23.61 -3.12
N SER A 106 4.86 -23.88 -1.90
CA SER A 106 6.10 -23.46 -1.31
C SER A 106 7.11 -24.58 -1.55
N ARG A 107 8.34 -24.24 -1.86
CA ARG A 107 9.43 -25.22 -1.93
C ARG A 107 9.92 -25.48 -0.51
N LEU A 108 10.03 -26.73 -0.16
CA LEU A 108 10.79 -27.15 1.02
C LEU A 108 12.23 -26.66 0.84
N ARG A 109 12.73 -25.92 1.81
CA ARG A 109 14.13 -25.50 1.85
C ARG A 109 14.79 -26.07 3.09
N PRO A 110 15.87 -26.81 2.92
CA PRO A 110 16.66 -27.22 4.06
C PRO A 110 17.36 -26.00 4.68
N ALA A 111 17.38 -25.98 6.01
CA ALA A 111 18.11 -25.02 6.81
C ALA A 111 18.86 -25.77 7.91
N ARG A 112 20.17 -25.66 7.94
CA ARG A 112 21.01 -26.30 8.96
C ARG A 112 21.04 -25.41 10.21
N GLY A 113 20.89 -26.01 11.39
CA GLY A 113 20.91 -25.27 12.65
C GLY A 113 19.68 -24.40 12.93
N ALA A 114 18.63 -24.45 12.11
CA ALA A 114 17.41 -23.69 12.37
C ALA A 114 16.55 -24.37 13.44
N LEU A 115 15.94 -23.53 14.30
CA LEU A 115 15.07 -24.00 15.39
C LEU A 115 13.61 -24.16 14.94
N ASP A 116 13.27 -23.70 13.73
CA ASP A 116 11.94 -23.75 13.14
C ASP A 116 11.91 -24.71 11.93
N GLY A 117 10.77 -25.34 11.70
CA GLY A 117 10.56 -26.29 10.61
C GLY A 117 10.51 -27.76 11.09
N ASP A 118 10.23 -28.64 10.13
CA ASP A 118 10.21 -30.09 10.35
C ASP A 118 11.61 -30.67 10.25
N LEU A 119 11.97 -31.61 11.11
CA LEU A 119 13.28 -32.24 11.08
C LEU A 119 13.42 -33.14 9.82
N ASP A 120 14.43 -32.82 9.01
CA ASP A 120 14.86 -33.68 7.91
C ASP A 120 15.84 -34.72 8.44
N ILE A 121 15.34 -35.95 8.68
CA ILE A 121 16.11 -37.01 9.28
C ILE A 121 17.24 -37.42 8.33
N ASP A 122 16.96 -37.60 7.05
CA ASP A 122 17.93 -38.05 6.04
C ASP A 122 19.07 -37.04 5.89
N ALA A 123 18.75 -35.76 5.78
CA ALA A 123 19.74 -34.67 5.68
C ALA A 123 20.52 -34.44 7.00
N SER A 124 20.02 -34.95 8.12
CA SER A 124 20.68 -34.84 9.43
C SER A 124 21.62 -35.98 9.78
N ILE A 125 21.54 -37.10 9.04
CA ILE A 125 22.32 -38.32 9.36
C ILE A 125 23.82 -38.05 9.45
N ASP A 126 24.36 -37.29 8.50
CA ASP A 126 25.79 -36.98 8.45
C ASP A 126 26.24 -36.18 9.68
N GLY A 127 25.46 -35.13 10.04
CA GLY A 127 25.75 -34.33 11.23
C GLY A 127 25.69 -35.11 12.53
N VAL A 128 24.65 -35.95 12.67
CA VAL A 128 24.49 -36.83 13.85
C VAL A 128 25.61 -37.84 13.93
N SER A 129 26.01 -38.42 12.79
CA SER A 129 27.09 -39.41 12.73
C SER A 129 28.45 -38.79 13.08
N ALA A 130 28.70 -37.55 12.61
CA ALA A 130 29.92 -36.82 12.95
C ALA A 130 29.96 -36.49 14.45
N ALA A 131 28.87 -36.02 15.04
CA ALA A 131 28.79 -35.72 16.47
C ALA A 131 29.08 -37.00 17.34
N ARG A 132 28.53 -38.14 16.91
CA ARG A 132 28.79 -39.42 17.58
C ARG A 132 30.24 -39.88 17.45
N ALA A 133 30.85 -39.75 16.27
CA ALA A 133 32.26 -40.07 16.05
C ALA A 133 33.19 -39.18 16.90
N GLU A 134 32.80 -37.94 17.16
CA GLU A 134 33.52 -37.00 18.03
C GLU A 134 33.20 -37.18 19.52
N ALA A 135 32.35 -38.14 19.87
CA ALA A 135 31.87 -38.40 21.24
C ALA A 135 31.26 -37.17 21.93
N ARG A 136 30.61 -36.29 21.18
CA ARG A 136 29.91 -35.11 21.68
C ARG A 136 28.39 -35.26 21.56
N PRO A 137 27.62 -34.50 22.36
CA PRO A 137 26.18 -34.45 22.20
C PRO A 137 25.79 -33.88 20.82
N VAL A 138 24.72 -34.40 20.24
CA VAL A 138 24.11 -33.84 19.01
C VAL A 138 23.52 -32.45 19.33
N GLY A 139 24.02 -31.44 18.67
CA GLY A 139 23.55 -30.04 18.78
C GLY A 139 22.64 -29.66 17.63
N HIS A 140 22.04 -28.48 17.70
CA HIS A 140 21.19 -27.92 16.64
C HIS A 140 21.96 -27.82 15.32
N ASP A 141 23.22 -27.48 15.34
CA ASP A 141 24.07 -27.33 14.15
C ASP A 141 24.31 -28.64 13.40
N ASP A 142 24.05 -29.78 14.05
CA ASP A 142 24.15 -31.12 13.44
C ASP A 142 22.85 -31.54 12.75
N LEU A 143 21.76 -30.79 13.01
CA LEU A 143 20.44 -31.09 12.49
C LEU A 143 20.10 -30.20 11.30
N THR A 144 19.43 -30.80 10.33
CA THR A 144 18.84 -30.09 9.20
C THR A 144 17.33 -30.11 9.35
N THR A 145 16.71 -28.94 9.31
CA THR A 145 15.26 -28.81 9.26
C THR A 145 14.82 -28.42 7.86
N VAL A 146 13.62 -28.78 7.47
CA VAL A 146 12.97 -28.30 6.26
C VAL A 146 11.82 -27.40 6.62
N HIS A 147 11.77 -26.26 5.98
CA HIS A 147 10.68 -25.32 6.14
C HIS A 147 10.11 -24.93 4.77
N TRP A 148 8.83 -24.64 4.76
CA TRP A 148 8.16 -24.18 3.57
C TRP A 148 8.57 -22.72 3.30
N ALA A 149 9.46 -22.52 2.33
CA ALA A 149 9.86 -21.17 1.92
C ALA A 149 8.97 -20.67 0.78
N ARG A 150 8.24 -19.59 1.02
CA ARG A 150 7.56 -18.87 -0.06
C ARG A 150 8.58 -18.16 -0.94
N PRO A 151 8.39 -18.12 -2.27
CA PRO A 151 9.18 -17.24 -3.11
C PRO A 151 9.04 -15.81 -2.60
N ARG A 152 10.16 -15.15 -2.37
CA ARG A 152 10.14 -13.73 -2.00
C ARG A 152 9.50 -12.94 -3.12
N THR A 153 8.51 -12.13 -2.79
CA THR A 153 7.83 -11.22 -3.70
C THR A 153 8.10 -9.79 -3.24
N ALA A 154 8.45 -8.92 -4.17
CA ALA A 154 8.50 -7.49 -3.94
C ALA A 154 7.23 -6.83 -4.52
N PHE A 155 6.70 -5.85 -3.80
CA PHE A 155 5.49 -5.13 -4.19
C PHE A 155 5.77 -3.64 -4.41
N ALA A 156 5.15 -3.07 -5.44
CA ALA A 156 4.98 -1.63 -5.56
C ALA A 156 3.48 -1.32 -5.61
N VAL A 157 2.97 -0.72 -4.56
CA VAL A 157 1.57 -0.28 -4.46
C VAL A 157 1.47 1.13 -5.00
N VAL A 158 0.68 1.33 -6.04
CA VAL A 158 0.51 2.61 -6.74
C VAL A 158 -0.93 3.07 -6.56
N VAL A 159 -1.10 4.17 -5.87
CA VAL A 159 -2.42 4.68 -5.45
C VAL A 159 -2.73 5.95 -6.22
N ASP A 160 -3.79 5.90 -6.98
CA ASP A 160 -4.38 7.08 -7.61
C ASP A 160 -4.94 8.01 -6.52
N ARG A 161 -4.60 9.30 -6.61
CA ARG A 161 -5.17 10.35 -5.77
C ARG A 161 -5.87 11.42 -6.62
N SER A 162 -6.45 11.04 -7.76
CA SER A 162 -7.32 11.92 -8.53
C SER A 162 -8.58 12.29 -7.74
N GLY A 163 -9.37 13.23 -8.28
CA GLY A 163 -10.54 13.75 -7.59
C GLY A 163 -11.61 12.71 -7.23
N SER A 164 -11.63 11.56 -7.93
CA SER A 164 -12.50 10.43 -7.66
C SER A 164 -12.07 9.60 -6.44
N MET A 165 -10.80 9.70 -6.02
CA MET A 165 -10.23 8.90 -4.93
C MET A 165 -10.40 9.62 -3.59
N SER A 166 -11.44 9.29 -2.85
CA SER A 166 -11.71 9.80 -1.51
C SER A 166 -12.24 8.72 -0.58
N GLY A 167 -12.12 8.94 0.71
CA GLY A 167 -12.74 8.14 1.75
C GLY A 167 -12.47 6.63 1.62
N ALA A 168 -13.50 5.87 1.26
CA ALA A 168 -13.46 4.42 1.18
C ALA A 168 -12.38 3.88 0.22
N ARG A 169 -12.14 4.57 -0.91
CA ARG A 169 -11.12 4.15 -1.90
C ARG A 169 -9.70 4.28 -1.35
N LEU A 170 -9.41 5.35 -0.61
CA LEU A 170 -8.12 5.51 0.08
C LEU A 170 -7.95 4.49 1.22
N ALA A 171 -9.03 4.14 1.91
CA ALA A 171 -9.00 3.11 2.94
C ALA A 171 -8.72 1.73 2.34
N ALA A 172 -9.29 1.40 1.17
CA ALA A 172 -8.97 0.20 0.42
C ALA A 172 -7.48 0.17 0.02
N ALA A 173 -6.95 1.31 -0.46
CA ALA A 173 -5.54 1.44 -0.78
C ALA A 173 -4.63 1.24 0.44
N ALA A 174 -5.00 1.79 1.59
CA ALA A 174 -4.27 1.60 2.83
C ALA A 174 -4.30 0.12 3.27
N THR A 175 -5.44 -0.57 3.11
CA THR A 175 -5.58 -2.01 3.41
C THR A 175 -4.67 -2.86 2.52
N VAL A 176 -4.63 -2.59 1.22
CA VAL A 176 -3.74 -3.27 0.27
C VAL A 176 -2.28 -3.01 0.61
N ALA A 177 -1.91 -1.76 0.91
CA ALA A 177 -0.53 -1.42 1.28
C ALA A 177 -0.11 -2.12 2.57
N ALA A 178 -0.99 -2.18 3.59
CA ALA A 178 -0.76 -2.91 4.83
C ALA A 178 -0.62 -4.42 4.58
N ALA A 179 -1.44 -4.99 3.71
CA ALA A 179 -1.35 -6.38 3.31
C ALA A 179 -0.02 -6.71 2.60
N CYS A 180 0.46 -5.83 1.73
CA CYS A 180 1.78 -5.96 1.10
C CYS A 180 2.92 -5.82 2.11
N ALA A 181 2.82 -4.90 3.06
CA ALA A 181 3.79 -4.72 4.13
C ALA A 181 3.94 -5.97 5.00
N LEU A 182 2.83 -6.65 5.31
CA LEU A 182 2.84 -7.89 6.08
C LEU A 182 3.43 -9.09 5.30
N ARG A 183 3.29 -9.10 3.95
CA ARG A 183 3.80 -10.17 3.07
C ARG A 183 5.26 -9.98 2.71
N ALA A 184 5.69 -8.74 2.55
CA ALA A 184 7.04 -8.35 2.17
C ALA A 184 7.52 -7.15 3.01
N PRO A 185 7.82 -7.33 4.31
CA PRO A 185 8.14 -6.22 5.21
C PRO A 185 9.29 -5.32 4.72
N ARG A 186 10.29 -5.92 4.08
CA ARG A 186 11.50 -5.23 3.59
C ARG A 186 11.48 -4.90 2.11
N GLU A 187 10.55 -5.44 1.33
CA GLU A 187 10.53 -5.30 -0.13
C GLU A 187 9.15 -4.88 -0.63
N HIS A 188 8.61 -3.80 -0.04
CA HIS A 188 7.43 -3.13 -0.57
C HIS A 188 7.64 -1.63 -0.67
N ALA A 189 7.23 -1.05 -1.77
CA ALA A 189 7.15 0.39 -2.00
C ALA A 189 5.68 0.82 -2.05
N VAL A 190 5.42 2.06 -1.66
CA VAL A 190 4.09 2.68 -1.79
C VAL A 190 4.25 4.05 -2.43
N LEU A 191 3.55 4.25 -3.51
CA LEU A 191 3.55 5.48 -4.29
C LEU A 191 2.11 6.02 -4.38
N SER A 192 1.97 7.33 -4.44
CA SER A 192 0.72 7.97 -4.84
C SER A 192 0.95 8.84 -6.06
N PHE A 193 -0.07 9.01 -6.89
CA PHE A 193 0.05 9.84 -8.08
C PHE A 193 -1.24 10.62 -8.37
N ALA A 194 -1.05 11.77 -9.01
CA ALA A 194 -2.04 12.57 -9.70
C ALA A 194 -1.30 13.28 -10.83
N ALA A 195 -1.15 14.60 -10.80
CA ALA A 195 -0.28 15.36 -11.73
C ALA A 195 1.21 15.05 -11.52
N THR A 196 1.60 14.61 -10.33
CA THR A 196 2.96 14.23 -9.96
C THR A 196 2.92 12.93 -9.16
N VAL A 197 4.01 12.17 -9.28
CA VAL A 197 4.22 10.95 -8.48
C VAL A 197 4.91 11.34 -7.17
N GLU A 198 4.43 10.79 -6.06
CA GLU A 198 5.00 10.94 -4.74
C GLU A 198 5.31 9.56 -4.16
N VAL A 199 6.54 9.34 -3.76
CA VAL A 199 6.95 8.10 -3.09
C VAL A 199 6.67 8.25 -1.60
N ILE A 200 5.60 7.61 -1.12
CA ILE A 200 5.17 7.62 0.29
C ILE A 200 6.13 6.76 1.12
N LYS A 201 6.49 5.60 0.58
CA LYS A 201 7.46 4.67 1.17
C LYS A 201 8.36 4.11 0.08
N PRO A 202 9.65 4.43 0.06
CA PRO A 202 10.62 3.77 -0.82
C PRO A 202 10.75 2.27 -0.51
N LEU A 203 11.14 1.47 -1.50
CA LEU A 203 11.24 0.01 -1.36
C LEU A 203 12.12 -0.40 -0.17
N ALA A 204 13.29 0.20 -0.04
CA ALA A 204 14.29 -0.16 0.97
C ALA A 204 14.11 0.54 2.33
N SER A 205 13.05 1.35 2.51
CA SER A 205 12.84 2.05 3.78
C SER A 205 12.15 1.16 4.81
N ASP A 206 12.47 1.40 6.08
CA ASP A 206 11.93 0.64 7.22
C ASP A 206 10.73 1.39 7.88
N THR A 207 9.93 2.06 7.07
CA THR A 207 8.77 2.81 7.54
C THR A 207 7.69 1.85 8.06
N ALA A 208 7.23 2.07 9.28
CA ALA A 208 6.20 1.24 9.91
C ALA A 208 4.89 1.25 9.09
N PRO A 209 4.20 0.10 8.95
CA PRO A 209 2.95 0.01 8.18
C PRO A 209 1.86 0.98 8.65
N ALA A 210 1.78 1.26 9.95
CA ALA A 210 0.83 2.25 10.50
C ALA A 210 1.07 3.65 9.94
N VAL A 211 2.33 4.09 9.87
CA VAL A 211 2.70 5.40 9.32
C VAL A 211 2.35 5.51 7.83
N VAL A 212 2.52 4.41 7.08
CA VAL A 212 2.13 4.35 5.66
C VAL A 212 0.61 4.45 5.52
N ALA A 213 -0.14 3.72 6.34
CA ALA A 213 -1.60 3.76 6.34
C ALA A 213 -2.12 5.17 6.68
N GLU A 214 -1.57 5.81 7.71
CA GLU A 214 -1.93 7.19 8.08
C GLU A 214 -1.66 8.19 6.96
N ARG A 215 -0.50 8.07 6.29
CA ARG A 215 -0.17 8.93 5.14
C ARG A 215 -1.14 8.73 3.98
N LEU A 216 -1.50 7.47 3.66
CA LEU A 216 -2.47 7.16 2.61
C LEU A 216 -3.85 7.72 2.94
N LEU A 217 -4.34 7.51 4.17
CA LEU A 217 -5.63 8.01 4.64
C LEU A 217 -5.67 9.56 4.69
N GLY A 218 -4.53 10.20 4.88
CA GLY A 218 -4.38 11.65 4.86
C GLY A 218 -4.26 12.27 3.46
N LEU A 219 -4.18 11.47 2.39
CA LEU A 219 -4.09 11.98 1.02
C LEU A 219 -5.33 12.79 0.64
N ARG A 220 -5.12 13.77 -0.22
CA ARG A 220 -6.17 14.60 -0.80
C ARG A 220 -6.16 14.44 -2.31
N GLY A 221 -7.29 14.03 -2.87
CA GLY A 221 -7.45 13.87 -4.29
C GLY A 221 -7.65 15.23 -4.99
N HIS A 222 -6.89 15.50 -6.04
CA HIS A 222 -7.13 16.61 -6.96
C HIS A 222 -6.27 16.48 -8.23
N GLY A 223 -6.80 17.03 -9.32
CA GLY A 223 -6.05 17.26 -10.56
C GLY A 223 -6.09 16.12 -11.57
N VAL A 224 -5.21 16.20 -12.53
CA VAL A 224 -5.04 15.28 -13.65
C VAL A 224 -4.36 13.98 -13.20
N THR A 225 -4.59 12.90 -13.95
CA THR A 225 -4.10 11.56 -13.66
C THR A 225 -3.00 11.18 -14.67
N ARG A 226 -1.73 11.20 -14.23
CA ARG A 226 -0.57 10.80 -15.03
C ARG A 226 -0.17 9.37 -14.72
N LEU A 227 -0.86 8.44 -15.32
CA LEU A 227 -0.74 7.02 -15.01
C LEU A 227 0.57 6.41 -15.53
N ALA A 228 0.99 6.74 -16.75
CA ALA A 228 2.22 6.21 -17.33
C ALA A 228 3.46 6.54 -16.47
N GLY A 229 3.57 7.78 -16.00
CA GLY A 229 4.65 8.19 -15.09
C GLY A 229 4.66 7.43 -13.76
N ALA A 230 3.48 7.11 -13.22
CA ALA A 230 3.36 6.34 -11.99
C ALA A 230 3.82 4.89 -12.16
N LEU A 231 3.47 4.25 -13.29
CA LEU A 231 3.91 2.88 -13.62
C LEU A 231 5.42 2.81 -13.82
N LYS A 232 6.02 3.79 -14.49
CA LYS A 232 7.49 3.92 -14.65
C LYS A 232 8.18 4.06 -13.30
N ALA A 233 7.69 4.93 -12.42
CA ALA A 233 8.25 5.11 -11.08
C ALA A 233 8.12 3.83 -10.21
N ALA A 234 7.03 3.08 -10.35
CA ALA A 234 6.87 1.78 -9.70
C ALA A 234 7.89 0.76 -10.20
N ALA A 235 8.15 0.70 -11.51
CA ALA A 235 9.17 -0.14 -12.09
C ALA A 235 10.58 0.20 -11.55
N GLU A 236 10.91 1.48 -11.43
CA GLU A 236 12.17 1.96 -10.85
C GLU A 236 12.35 1.51 -9.40
N GLN A 237 11.29 1.61 -8.56
CA GLN A 237 11.33 1.09 -7.20
C GLN A 237 11.61 -0.41 -7.18
N LEU A 238 10.92 -1.18 -8.01
CA LEU A 238 11.09 -2.64 -8.09
C LEU A 238 12.40 -3.08 -8.73
N ALA A 239 13.07 -2.24 -9.52
CA ALA A 239 14.37 -2.56 -10.13
C ALA A 239 15.43 -2.89 -9.07
N THR A 240 15.34 -2.28 -7.88
CA THR A 240 16.26 -2.49 -6.77
C THR A 240 15.90 -3.68 -5.88
N ALA A 241 14.77 -4.34 -6.13
CA ALA A 241 14.29 -5.47 -5.34
C ALA A 241 15.17 -6.71 -5.51
N ARG A 242 15.43 -7.43 -4.41
CA ARG A 242 16.15 -8.72 -4.39
C ARG A 242 15.22 -9.91 -4.70
N ALA A 243 13.92 -9.72 -4.51
CA ALA A 243 12.92 -10.73 -4.82
C ALA A 243 12.85 -11.00 -6.33
N ARG A 244 12.69 -12.28 -6.70
CA ARG A 244 12.53 -12.68 -8.11
C ARG A 244 11.17 -12.31 -8.67
N ARG A 245 10.10 -12.46 -7.87
CA ARG A 245 8.76 -12.02 -8.25
C ARG A 245 8.59 -10.56 -7.88
N ARG A 246 8.20 -9.75 -8.84
CA ARG A 246 8.03 -8.30 -8.70
C ARG A 246 6.64 -7.96 -9.21
N VAL A 247 5.80 -7.42 -8.35
CA VAL A 247 4.38 -7.17 -8.63
C VAL A 247 4.07 -5.69 -8.41
N VAL A 248 3.51 -5.05 -9.41
CA VAL A 248 2.89 -3.73 -9.27
C VAL A 248 1.41 -3.91 -9.00
N ILE A 249 0.90 -3.25 -7.97
CA ILE A 249 -0.52 -3.25 -7.61
C ILE A 249 -1.00 -1.81 -7.80
N LEU A 250 -1.82 -1.61 -8.81
CA LEU A 250 -2.40 -0.32 -9.15
C LEU A 250 -3.82 -0.22 -8.58
N LEU A 251 -4.06 0.81 -7.78
CA LEU A 251 -5.40 1.17 -7.29
C LEU A 251 -5.84 2.45 -8.01
N SER A 252 -6.64 2.31 -9.06
CA SER A 252 -7.08 3.40 -9.92
C SER A 252 -8.29 2.95 -10.77
N ASP A 253 -9.14 3.90 -11.16
CA ASP A 253 -10.13 3.73 -12.23
C ASP A 253 -9.49 3.69 -13.64
N CYS A 254 -8.18 3.93 -13.71
CA CYS A 254 -7.38 3.97 -14.94
C CYS A 254 -7.83 5.03 -15.97
N ARG A 255 -8.53 6.07 -15.53
CA ARG A 255 -8.88 7.23 -16.37
C ARG A 255 -7.68 8.16 -16.51
N ALA A 256 -6.70 7.73 -17.32
CA ALA A 256 -5.54 8.58 -17.61
C ALA A 256 -5.97 9.84 -18.38
N THR A 257 -5.37 10.97 -18.02
CA THR A 257 -5.62 12.27 -18.65
C THR A 257 -4.35 12.87 -19.25
N ASP A 258 -3.30 12.06 -19.37
CA ASP A 258 -2.04 12.39 -20.01
C ASP A 258 -1.97 11.78 -21.41
N ASP A 259 -1.12 12.38 -22.27
CA ASP A 259 -0.85 11.91 -23.63
C ASP A 259 0.25 10.81 -23.66
N ASP A 260 0.78 10.43 -22.49
CA ASP A 260 1.82 9.41 -22.37
C ASP A 260 1.27 8.00 -22.66
N ASP A 261 2.10 7.13 -23.25
CA ASP A 261 1.70 5.74 -23.53
C ASP A 261 1.62 4.90 -22.25
N THR A 262 0.43 4.93 -21.66
CA THR A 262 0.08 4.14 -20.48
C THR A 262 0.15 2.64 -20.75
N LEU A 263 -0.27 2.19 -21.95
CA LEU A 263 -0.28 0.77 -22.31
C LEU A 263 1.15 0.22 -22.44
N GLU A 264 2.05 0.96 -23.07
CA GLU A 264 3.47 0.58 -23.16
C GLU A 264 4.09 0.46 -21.76
N SER A 265 3.84 1.46 -20.90
CA SER A 265 4.31 1.46 -19.52
C SER A 265 3.77 0.28 -18.71
N ALA A 266 2.49 -0.10 -18.92
CA ALA A 266 1.88 -1.24 -18.26
C ALA A 266 2.46 -2.58 -18.73
N ARG A 267 2.70 -2.74 -20.04
CA ARG A 267 3.30 -3.94 -20.65
C ARG A 267 4.77 -4.14 -20.24
N ALA A 268 5.48 -3.08 -19.96
CA ALA A 268 6.88 -3.15 -19.51
C ALA A 268 7.03 -3.70 -18.09
N LEU A 269 5.94 -3.79 -17.31
CA LEU A 269 5.98 -4.30 -15.93
C LEU A 269 6.09 -5.83 -15.90
N PRO A 270 6.86 -6.40 -14.97
CA PRO A 270 6.97 -7.86 -14.83
C PRO A 270 5.63 -8.54 -14.50
N GLU A 271 4.84 -7.90 -13.66
CA GLU A 271 3.51 -8.36 -13.26
C GLU A 271 2.70 -7.15 -12.79
N LEU A 272 1.50 -6.98 -13.35
CA LEU A 272 0.57 -5.91 -12.99
C LEU A 272 -0.75 -6.49 -12.50
N ILE A 273 -1.23 -5.98 -11.37
CA ILE A 273 -2.56 -6.23 -10.82
C ILE A 273 -3.26 -4.89 -10.72
N ILE A 274 -4.47 -4.78 -11.24
CA ILE A 274 -5.28 -3.56 -11.19
C ILE A 274 -6.48 -3.81 -10.29
N LEU A 275 -6.63 -2.97 -9.29
CA LEU A 275 -7.78 -2.95 -8.38
C LEU A 275 -8.54 -1.64 -8.61
N ALA A 276 -9.75 -1.73 -9.13
CA ALA A 276 -10.55 -0.56 -9.46
C ALA A 276 -11.86 -0.52 -8.65
N PRO A 277 -12.45 0.66 -8.45
CA PRO A 277 -13.76 0.77 -7.83
C PRO A 277 -14.81 0.00 -8.62
N ALA A 278 -15.76 -0.62 -7.91
CA ALA A 278 -16.79 -1.43 -8.56
C ALA A 278 -17.75 -0.59 -9.44
N ASP A 279 -17.92 0.67 -9.11
CA ASP A 279 -18.73 1.65 -9.84
C ASP A 279 -18.00 2.31 -11.02
N ASP A 280 -16.68 2.03 -11.20
CA ASP A 280 -15.86 2.62 -12.25
C ASP A 280 -14.73 1.65 -12.68
N TYR A 281 -15.08 0.55 -13.34
CA TYR A 281 -14.17 -0.55 -13.63
C TYR A 281 -13.79 -0.67 -15.11
N ASP A 282 -14.57 -0.10 -16.03
CA ASP A 282 -14.45 -0.38 -17.47
C ASP A 282 -13.06 -0.07 -18.05
N GLN A 283 -12.49 1.10 -17.72
CA GLN A 283 -11.16 1.50 -18.20
C GLN A 283 -10.05 0.62 -17.60
N ALA A 284 -10.20 0.23 -16.35
CA ALA A 284 -9.27 -0.68 -15.68
C ALA A 284 -9.29 -2.08 -16.30
N ALA A 285 -10.48 -2.60 -16.62
CA ALA A 285 -10.63 -3.88 -17.32
C ALA A 285 -10.03 -3.83 -18.73
N GLN A 286 -10.26 -2.75 -19.47
CA GLN A 286 -9.69 -2.55 -20.80
C GLN A 286 -8.16 -2.51 -20.75
N LEU A 287 -7.58 -1.71 -19.87
CA LEU A 287 -6.13 -1.64 -19.70
C LEU A 287 -5.55 -3.00 -19.31
N ALA A 288 -6.20 -3.70 -18.37
CA ALA A 288 -5.76 -5.02 -17.92
C ALA A 288 -5.75 -6.02 -19.09
N GLY A 289 -6.81 -6.08 -19.89
CA GLY A 289 -6.90 -6.97 -21.05
C GLY A 289 -5.83 -6.69 -22.09
N LEU A 290 -5.57 -5.40 -22.39
CA LEU A 290 -4.57 -5.00 -23.39
C LEU A 290 -3.12 -5.19 -22.89
N ALA A 291 -2.89 -5.05 -21.59
CA ALA A 291 -1.56 -5.21 -20.99
C ALA A 291 -1.23 -6.65 -20.56
N GLY A 292 -2.21 -7.58 -20.61
CA GLY A 292 -2.05 -8.92 -20.06
C GLY A 292 -1.97 -8.93 -18.53
N ALA A 293 -2.56 -7.92 -17.89
CA ALA A 293 -2.61 -7.76 -16.44
C ALA A 293 -3.84 -8.45 -15.85
N ARG A 294 -3.81 -8.70 -14.54
CA ARG A 294 -4.98 -9.16 -13.79
C ARG A 294 -5.71 -7.98 -13.18
N SER A 295 -7.02 -8.05 -13.13
CA SER A 295 -7.82 -6.99 -12.52
C SER A 295 -9.00 -7.55 -11.75
N SER A 296 -9.44 -6.78 -10.76
CA SER A 296 -10.66 -7.04 -9.99
C SER A 296 -11.27 -5.74 -9.51
N THR A 297 -12.53 -5.80 -9.13
CA THR A 297 -13.23 -4.69 -8.50
C THR A 297 -13.05 -4.71 -6.99
N LEU A 298 -13.06 -3.53 -6.38
CA LEU A 298 -13.13 -3.31 -4.94
C LEU A 298 -14.49 -2.69 -4.60
N ALA A 299 -15.43 -3.54 -4.17
CA ALA A 299 -16.74 -3.08 -3.72
C ALA A 299 -16.69 -2.62 -2.25
N ASN A 300 -15.92 -3.32 -1.42
CA ASN A 300 -15.76 -3.01 0.01
C ASN A 300 -14.26 -2.88 0.36
N PRO A 301 -13.85 -1.75 0.96
CA PRO A 301 -12.47 -1.55 1.40
C PRO A 301 -11.96 -2.62 2.37
N LEU A 302 -12.85 -3.22 3.16
CA LEU A 302 -12.49 -4.23 4.15
C LEU A 302 -12.11 -5.57 3.50
N ASP A 303 -12.55 -5.84 2.27
CA ASP A 303 -12.27 -7.07 1.53
C ASP A 303 -11.03 -6.94 0.62
N ALA A 304 -10.43 -5.75 0.56
CA ALA A 304 -9.32 -5.46 -0.34
C ALA A 304 -8.11 -6.40 -0.17
N ALA A 305 -7.84 -6.85 1.07
CA ALA A 305 -6.76 -7.79 1.34
C ALA A 305 -7.06 -9.19 0.81
N ALA A 306 -8.30 -9.67 0.93
CA ALA A 306 -8.73 -10.97 0.42
C ALA A 306 -8.75 -10.98 -1.12
N THR A 307 -9.30 -9.92 -1.73
CA THR A 307 -9.29 -9.75 -3.20
C THR A 307 -7.86 -9.75 -3.76
N LEU A 308 -6.93 -9.11 -3.06
CA LEU A 308 -5.52 -9.15 -3.45
C LEU A 308 -4.94 -10.57 -3.36
N ASP A 309 -5.29 -11.34 -2.33
CA ASP A 309 -4.79 -12.71 -2.16
C ASP A 309 -5.26 -13.61 -3.30
N ASP A 310 -6.54 -13.57 -3.64
CA ASP A 310 -7.10 -14.33 -4.76
C ASP A 310 -6.37 -14.03 -6.07
N LEU A 311 -6.07 -12.76 -6.33
CA LEU A 311 -5.32 -12.35 -7.51
C LEU A 311 -3.84 -12.77 -7.47
N LEU A 312 -3.22 -12.82 -6.30
CA LEU A 312 -1.83 -13.27 -6.17
C LEU A 312 -1.68 -14.78 -6.32
N GLU A 313 -2.70 -15.56 -5.93
CA GLU A 313 -2.71 -17.03 -5.98
C GLU A 313 -3.01 -17.57 -7.39
N THR A 314 -3.85 -16.91 -8.18
CA THR A 314 -4.28 -17.37 -9.51
C THR A 314 -3.13 -17.66 -10.48
N ARG A 315 -1.93 -17.09 -10.28
CA ARG A 315 -0.73 -17.37 -11.10
C ARG A 315 0.08 -18.58 -10.61
N ALA A 316 -0.17 -19.09 -9.43
CA ALA A 316 0.59 -20.21 -8.89
C ALA A 316 0.23 -21.56 -9.57
N THR A 317 -0.85 -21.58 -10.35
CA THR A 317 -1.43 -22.79 -11.00
C THR A 317 -1.23 -22.85 -12.51
N ALA A 318 -0.61 -21.87 -13.15
CA ALA A 318 -0.27 -21.82 -14.56
C ALA A 318 1.25 -21.93 -14.76
#